data_9b311226eff961ff7c909c2a43dfeb08
#
_entry.id   9b311226eff961ff7c909c2a43dfeb08
#
_cell.length_a   1.000
_cell.length_b   1.000
_cell.length_c   1.000
_cell.angle_alpha   90.00
_cell.angle_beta   90.00
_cell.angle_gamma   90.00
#
_symmetry.space_group_name_H-M   'P 1'
#
loop_
_entity.id
_entity.type
_entity.pdbx_description
1 polymer ?
#
loop_
_entity_poly.entity_id
_entity_poly.type
_entity_poly.pdbx_seq_one_letter_code
_entity_poly.pdbx_strand_id
1 'polypeptide(L)'
;MNCENWGQLLQLLEDYPVLLSPIFYVSRKETQEYVFLNVNPEFTRHPVLRRSMEAFFTMFYQGLRDLGAVEMVQQSEIVKIFVKEEEPSYAELLREFFHDNISWGNYANQIRIAKSILDVKVPNANPITASATRKILQSQLAQLKASKGGLNELRSLFDLGCYKQDECAKQMLTTLPTLKRFLKLAYTTFSDELKYYRLDEACWAAQNTDLSMAQLSDELGFQDANSFARLFKGEMGTTFNQFRSEKKG
;
A
#
# COMPACT_ATOMS: atom_id res chain seq x y z
N MET A 1 19.13 -3.80 10.69
CA MET A 1 18.46 -2.50 10.91
C MET A 1 18.30 -2.33 12.41
N ASN A 2 18.70 -1.20 12.97
CA ASN A 2 18.74 -1.06 14.43
C ASN A 2 17.90 0.13 14.87
N CYS A 3 16.58 -0.01 14.77
CA CYS A 3 15.61 0.92 15.33
C CYS A 3 15.35 0.55 16.80
N GLU A 4 15.09 1.52 17.65
CA GLU A 4 14.87 1.28 19.09
C GLU A 4 13.54 0.57 19.35
N ASN A 5 12.52 0.89 18.57
CA ASN A 5 11.19 0.31 18.64
C ASN A 5 10.61 0.03 17.23
N TRP A 6 9.49 -0.67 17.19
CA TRP A 6 8.81 -1.04 15.93
C TRP A 6 8.26 0.16 15.17
N GLY A 7 7.87 1.23 15.85
CA GLY A 7 7.42 2.47 15.22
C GLY A 7 8.53 3.13 14.40
N GLN A 8 9.76 3.20 14.94
CA GLN A 8 10.91 3.71 14.19
C GLN A 8 11.29 2.81 13.02
N LEU A 9 11.12 1.49 13.16
CA LEU A 9 11.34 0.56 12.04
C LEU A 9 10.34 0.80 10.92
N LEU A 10 9.04 0.92 11.23
CA LEU A 10 8.02 1.22 10.23
C LEU A 10 8.29 2.56 9.55
N GLN A 11 8.64 3.60 10.30
CA GLN A 11 9.01 4.89 9.72
C GLN A 11 10.21 4.78 8.79
N LEU A 12 11.20 3.98 9.12
CA LEU A 12 12.35 3.74 8.25
C LEU A 12 11.93 3.06 6.93
N LEU A 13 11.00 2.12 6.97
CA LEU A 13 10.49 1.46 5.77
C LEU A 13 9.68 2.40 4.87
N GLU A 14 8.98 3.37 5.46
CA GLU A 14 8.25 4.42 4.73
C GLU A 14 9.19 5.46 4.12
N ASP A 15 10.20 5.89 4.87
CA ASP A 15 11.19 6.86 4.41
C ASP A 15 12.08 6.27 3.28
N TYR A 16 12.26 4.95 3.31
CA TYR A 16 13.16 4.23 2.38
C TYR A 16 12.47 3.00 1.77
N PRO A 17 11.39 3.17 1.00
CA PRO A 17 10.62 2.06 0.43
C PRO A 17 11.45 1.15 -0.47
N VAL A 18 12.50 1.68 -1.08
CA VAL A 18 13.46 0.93 -1.90
C VAL A 18 14.18 -0.18 -1.12
N LEU A 19 14.20 -0.11 0.22
CA LEU A 19 14.74 -1.17 1.07
C LEU A 19 13.87 -2.40 1.11
N LEU A 20 12.57 -2.22 0.95
CA LEU A 20 11.62 -3.33 0.90
C LEU A 20 11.63 -3.98 -0.47
N SER A 21 11.52 -3.18 -1.50
CA SER A 21 11.58 -3.64 -2.90
C SER A 21 11.68 -2.45 -3.85
N PRO A 22 12.51 -2.52 -4.90
CA PRO A 22 12.53 -1.48 -5.93
C PRO A 22 11.30 -1.53 -6.86
N ILE A 23 10.48 -2.58 -6.79
CA ILE A 23 9.33 -2.78 -7.68
C ILE A 23 7.98 -2.45 -7.02
N PHE A 24 7.97 -2.23 -5.71
CA PHE A 24 6.79 -1.84 -4.96
C PHE A 24 7.03 -0.53 -4.20
N TYR A 25 5.99 0.26 -4.09
CA TYR A 25 5.93 1.34 -3.11
C TYR A 25 4.92 1.00 -2.00
N VAL A 26 5.16 1.57 -0.85
CA VAL A 26 4.32 1.39 0.34
C VAL A 26 3.75 2.73 0.74
N SER A 27 2.44 2.80 0.89
CA SER A 27 1.77 3.97 1.47
C SER A 27 1.12 3.58 2.80
N ARG A 28 1.13 4.50 3.76
CA ARG A 28 0.58 4.29 5.10
C ARG A 28 -0.79 4.93 5.24
N LYS A 29 -1.69 4.21 5.92
CA LYS A 29 -2.94 4.71 6.47
C LYS A 29 -3.08 4.26 7.91
N GLU A 30 -3.86 4.97 8.69
CA GLU A 30 -4.04 4.67 10.11
C GLU A 30 -5.50 4.75 10.54
N THR A 31 -5.82 3.92 11.52
CA THR A 31 -7.01 4.06 12.38
C THR A 31 -6.56 4.39 13.80
N GLN A 32 -7.47 4.39 14.76
CA GLN A 32 -7.11 4.55 16.18
C GLN A 32 -6.22 3.39 16.67
N GLU A 33 -6.45 2.16 16.20
CA GLU A 33 -5.83 0.94 16.71
C GLU A 33 -4.74 0.38 15.79
N TYR A 34 -4.80 0.65 14.50
CA TYR A 34 -3.95 -0.02 13.50
C TYR A 34 -3.25 0.96 12.56
N VAL A 35 -2.06 0.53 12.11
CA VAL A 35 -1.38 1.03 10.92
C VAL A 35 -1.59 0.03 9.80
N PHE A 36 -1.90 0.54 8.61
CA PHE A 36 -2.03 -0.24 7.38
C PHE A 36 -0.97 0.22 6.38
N LEU A 37 -0.15 -0.71 5.95
CA LEU A 37 0.80 -0.51 4.87
C LEU A 37 0.20 -1.05 3.58
N ASN A 38 -0.19 -0.14 2.68
CA ASN A 38 -0.68 -0.51 1.35
C ASN A 38 0.51 -0.75 0.43
N VAL A 39 0.58 -1.92 -0.19
CA VAL A 39 1.67 -2.32 -1.06
C VAL A 39 1.20 -2.27 -2.51
N ASN A 40 1.82 -1.41 -3.31
CA ASN A 40 1.43 -1.17 -4.69
C ASN A 40 2.63 -1.30 -5.64
N PRO A 41 2.40 -1.71 -6.90
CA PRO A 41 3.45 -1.70 -7.92
C PRO A 41 3.98 -0.28 -8.19
N GLU A 42 5.30 -0.14 -8.27
CA GLU A 42 5.97 1.16 -8.54
C GLU A 42 6.04 1.51 -10.04
N PHE A 43 6.35 0.50 -10.88
CA PHE A 43 6.69 0.78 -12.28
C PHE A 43 5.81 0.06 -13.30
N THR A 44 5.01 -0.94 -12.90
CA THR A 44 4.25 -1.74 -13.86
C THR A 44 3.09 -2.48 -13.22
N ARG A 45 2.00 -2.66 -13.99
CA ARG A 45 0.87 -3.54 -13.67
C ARG A 45 0.98 -4.91 -14.33
N HIS A 46 2.18 -5.29 -14.77
CA HIS A 46 2.37 -6.57 -15.48
C HIS A 46 1.95 -7.75 -14.60
N PRO A 47 1.22 -8.77 -15.14
CA PRO A 47 0.71 -9.92 -14.35
C PRO A 47 1.78 -10.72 -13.60
N VAL A 48 3.03 -10.69 -14.06
CA VAL A 48 4.18 -11.33 -13.37
C VAL A 48 4.38 -10.82 -11.94
N LEU A 49 3.93 -9.59 -11.63
CA LEU A 49 4.06 -9.03 -10.28
C LEU A 49 3.28 -9.77 -9.20
N ARG A 50 2.27 -10.57 -9.56
CA ARG A 50 1.50 -11.37 -8.61
C ARG A 50 2.42 -12.21 -7.70
N ARG A 51 3.33 -12.99 -8.30
CA ARG A 51 4.28 -13.83 -7.55
C ARG A 51 5.29 -13.00 -6.75
N SER A 52 5.66 -11.84 -7.27
CA SER A 52 6.57 -10.94 -6.57
C SER A 52 5.92 -10.34 -5.32
N MET A 53 4.59 -10.18 -5.31
CA MET A 53 3.84 -9.72 -4.13
C MET A 53 3.87 -10.75 -3.00
N GLU A 54 3.67 -12.03 -3.30
CA GLU A 54 3.79 -13.12 -2.32
C GLU A 54 5.21 -13.18 -1.73
N ALA A 55 6.23 -13.06 -2.58
CA ALA A 55 7.62 -13.00 -2.13
C ALA A 55 7.88 -11.77 -1.24
N PHE A 56 7.31 -10.62 -1.56
CA PHE A 56 7.41 -9.41 -0.75
C PHE A 56 6.81 -9.63 0.65
N PHE A 57 5.59 -10.16 0.74
CA PHE A 57 4.95 -10.44 2.02
C PHE A 57 5.71 -11.48 2.85
N THR A 58 6.21 -12.53 2.20
CA THR A 58 7.03 -13.55 2.86
C THR A 58 8.31 -12.95 3.43
N MET A 59 9.01 -12.14 2.66
CA MET A 59 10.23 -11.46 3.09
C MET A 59 9.97 -10.46 4.23
N PHE A 60 8.89 -9.70 4.15
CA PHE A 60 8.48 -8.76 5.19
C PHE A 60 8.16 -9.48 6.50
N TYR A 61 7.33 -10.52 6.44
CA TYR A 61 6.92 -11.30 7.61
C TYR A 61 8.11 -12.01 8.26
N GLN A 62 8.99 -12.62 7.46
CA GLN A 62 10.22 -13.23 7.96
C GLN A 62 11.14 -12.19 8.60
N GLY A 63 11.26 -11.01 7.99
CA GLY A 63 12.04 -9.91 8.57
C GLY A 63 11.56 -9.48 9.95
N LEU A 64 10.24 -9.44 10.20
CA LEU A 64 9.70 -9.17 11.53
C LEU A 64 10.10 -10.28 12.53
N ARG A 65 10.04 -11.54 12.12
CA ARG A 65 10.44 -12.69 12.96
C ARG A 65 11.94 -12.64 13.32
N ASP A 66 12.78 -12.38 12.33
CA ASP A 66 14.25 -12.29 12.48
C ASP A 66 14.66 -11.13 13.42
N LEU A 67 13.86 -10.08 13.47
CA LEU A 67 14.03 -8.96 14.40
C LEU A 67 13.47 -9.22 15.80
N GLY A 68 13.01 -10.43 16.09
CA GLY A 68 12.57 -10.85 17.41
C GLY A 68 11.06 -10.69 17.69
N ALA A 69 10.24 -10.46 16.66
CA ALA A 69 8.78 -10.35 16.81
C ALA A 69 8.04 -11.71 16.70
N VAL A 70 8.73 -12.85 16.87
CA VAL A 70 8.19 -14.19 16.57
C VAL A 70 6.81 -14.41 17.20
N GLU A 71 6.69 -14.20 18.50
CA GLU A 71 5.43 -14.42 19.21
C GLU A 71 4.35 -13.38 18.84
N MET A 72 4.76 -12.15 18.55
CA MET A 72 3.82 -11.07 18.18
C MET A 72 3.25 -11.27 16.78
N VAL A 73 4.05 -11.66 15.80
CA VAL A 73 3.56 -11.83 14.42
C VAL A 73 2.67 -13.05 14.25
N GLN A 74 2.65 -13.98 15.20
CA GLN A 74 1.75 -15.12 15.21
C GLN A 74 0.31 -14.76 15.62
N GLN A 75 0.11 -13.58 16.20
CA GLN A 75 -1.21 -13.11 16.65
C GLN A 75 -1.86 -12.27 15.55
N SER A 76 -3.01 -12.71 15.06
CA SER A 76 -3.72 -12.03 13.97
C SER A 76 -4.20 -10.63 14.31
N GLU A 77 -4.38 -10.34 15.60
CA GLU A 77 -4.70 -9.02 16.12
C GLU A 77 -3.52 -8.04 15.97
N ILE A 78 -2.29 -8.56 15.96
CA ILE A 78 -1.06 -7.75 15.89
C ILE A 78 -0.64 -7.52 14.45
N VAL A 79 -0.49 -8.60 13.67
CA VAL A 79 -0.08 -8.51 12.26
C VAL A 79 -1.05 -9.35 11.42
N LYS A 80 -1.59 -8.76 10.35
CA LYS A 80 -2.39 -9.49 9.37
C LYS A 80 -2.08 -9.01 7.96
N ILE A 81 -2.01 -9.95 7.02
CA ILE A 81 -1.74 -9.72 5.60
C ILE A 81 -3.03 -9.90 4.81
N PHE A 82 -3.36 -8.93 3.99
CA PHE A 82 -4.49 -8.95 3.07
C PHE A 82 -3.96 -8.96 1.65
N VAL A 83 -4.35 -9.97 0.87
CA VAL A 83 -3.93 -10.16 -0.52
C VAL A 83 -5.12 -9.92 -1.43
N LYS A 84 -4.94 -9.12 -2.48
CA LYS A 84 -6.00 -8.76 -3.43
C LYS A 84 -6.39 -9.93 -4.33
N GLU A 85 -5.43 -10.76 -4.70
CA GLU A 85 -5.63 -11.91 -5.56
C GLU A 85 -6.51 -12.98 -4.88
N GLU A 86 -7.09 -13.85 -5.72
CA GLU A 86 -7.80 -15.02 -5.26
C GLU A 86 -6.85 -16.01 -4.59
N GLU A 87 -7.40 -16.82 -3.69
CA GLU A 87 -6.67 -17.85 -2.98
C GLU A 87 -5.99 -18.84 -3.96
N PRO A 88 -4.66 -19.02 -3.86
CA PRO A 88 -3.96 -19.94 -4.74
C PRO A 88 -4.16 -21.40 -4.33
N SER A 89 -3.94 -22.34 -5.24
CA SER A 89 -4.05 -23.78 -4.96
C SER A 89 -3.05 -24.30 -3.91
N TYR A 90 -1.98 -23.54 -3.65
CA TYR A 90 -0.95 -23.84 -2.64
C TYR A 90 -1.12 -22.99 -1.35
N ALA A 91 -2.30 -22.45 -1.10
CA ALA A 91 -2.58 -21.56 0.03
C ALA A 91 -2.23 -22.17 1.39
N GLU A 92 -2.38 -23.49 1.57
CA GLU A 92 -2.04 -24.17 2.83
C GLU A 92 -0.57 -23.94 3.25
N LEU A 93 0.37 -23.97 2.31
CA LEU A 93 1.79 -23.69 2.59
C LEU A 93 1.99 -22.24 3.11
N LEU A 94 1.23 -21.31 2.54
CA LEU A 94 1.28 -19.92 2.97
C LEU A 94 0.59 -19.70 4.32
N ARG A 95 -0.54 -20.40 4.59
CA ARG A 95 -1.19 -20.35 5.92
C ARG A 95 -0.26 -20.87 7.01
N GLU A 96 0.38 -22.01 6.77
CA GLU A 96 1.37 -22.56 7.70
C GLU A 96 2.50 -21.56 7.97
N PHE A 97 3.07 -20.94 6.92
CA PHE A 97 4.14 -19.96 7.06
C PHE A 97 3.70 -18.69 7.81
N PHE A 98 2.52 -18.15 7.50
CA PHE A 98 1.98 -16.93 8.09
C PHE A 98 1.13 -17.19 9.35
N HIS A 99 1.05 -18.40 9.85
CA HIS A 99 0.24 -18.78 11.03
C HIS A 99 -1.22 -18.29 10.92
N ASP A 100 -1.86 -18.53 9.77
CA ASP A 100 -3.22 -18.08 9.43
C ASP A 100 -3.43 -16.55 9.39
N ASN A 101 -2.35 -15.78 9.47
CA ASN A 101 -2.41 -14.30 9.43
C ASN A 101 -2.41 -13.75 7.99
N ILE A 102 -2.83 -14.54 7.03
CA ILE A 102 -3.00 -14.14 5.62
C ILE A 102 -4.43 -14.41 5.16
N SER A 103 -4.98 -13.52 4.36
CA SER A 103 -6.29 -13.69 3.71
C SER A 103 -6.26 -13.20 2.27
N TRP A 104 -7.01 -13.87 1.39
CA TRP A 104 -7.10 -13.59 -0.05
C TRP A 104 -8.46 -13.00 -0.43
N GLY A 105 -8.58 -12.53 -1.68
CA GLY A 105 -9.81 -11.93 -2.20
C GLY A 105 -10.15 -10.59 -1.56
N ASN A 106 -9.14 -9.85 -1.11
CA ASN A 106 -9.32 -8.54 -0.52
C ASN A 106 -9.30 -7.44 -1.61
N TYR A 107 -9.74 -6.23 -1.27
CA TYR A 107 -9.76 -5.11 -2.21
C TYR A 107 -8.35 -4.54 -2.50
N ALA A 108 -7.39 -4.73 -1.60
CA ALA A 108 -6.03 -4.23 -1.72
C ALA A 108 -5.00 -5.20 -1.12
N ASN A 109 -3.75 -5.02 -1.51
CA ASN A 109 -2.61 -5.68 -0.89
C ASN A 109 -2.15 -4.85 0.31
N GLN A 110 -2.33 -5.36 1.53
CA GLN A 110 -2.10 -4.61 2.76
C GLN A 110 -1.43 -5.46 3.84
N ILE A 111 -0.67 -4.78 4.68
CA ILE A 111 -0.21 -5.32 5.97
C ILE A 111 -0.83 -4.45 7.06
N ARG A 112 -1.65 -5.04 7.91
CA ARG A 112 -2.20 -4.39 9.10
C ARG A 112 -1.31 -4.70 10.28
N ILE A 113 -0.97 -3.67 11.07
CA ILE A 113 -0.11 -3.77 12.25
C ILE A 113 -0.78 -3.03 13.40
N ALA A 114 -0.93 -3.68 14.55
CA ALA A 114 -1.49 -3.04 15.74
C ALA A 114 -0.57 -1.93 16.26
N LYS A 115 -1.14 -0.78 16.60
CA LYS A 115 -0.37 0.34 17.19
C LYS A 115 0.22 0.00 18.56
N SER A 116 -0.36 -0.95 19.28
CA SER A 116 0.13 -1.40 20.57
C SER A 116 1.57 -1.90 20.57
N ILE A 117 2.09 -2.35 19.40
CA ILE A 117 3.48 -2.82 19.30
C ILE A 117 4.48 -1.73 18.91
N LEU A 118 4.02 -0.56 18.47
CA LEU A 118 4.93 0.46 17.92
C LEU A 118 6.00 0.94 18.90
N ASP A 119 5.65 1.02 20.19
CA ASP A 119 6.56 1.42 21.27
C ASP A 119 7.35 0.25 21.87
N VAL A 120 7.05 -0.99 21.46
CA VAL A 120 7.79 -2.17 21.91
C VAL A 120 9.21 -2.12 21.35
N LYS A 121 10.19 -2.36 22.20
CA LYS A 121 11.61 -2.35 21.81
C LYS A 121 11.93 -3.49 20.85
N VAL A 122 12.71 -3.17 19.82
CA VAL A 122 13.30 -4.19 18.96
C VAL A 122 14.47 -4.83 19.71
N PRO A 123 14.48 -6.17 19.88
CA PRO A 123 15.61 -6.85 20.50
C PRO A 123 16.95 -6.52 19.81
N ASN A 124 18.00 -6.34 20.57
CA ASN A 124 19.36 -6.04 20.07
C ASN A 124 19.46 -4.74 19.23
N ALA A 125 18.58 -3.79 19.43
CA ALA A 125 18.66 -2.48 18.79
C ALA A 125 19.97 -1.76 19.13
N ASN A 126 20.65 -1.22 18.10
CA ASN A 126 21.88 -0.44 18.27
C ASN A 126 21.74 0.93 17.60
N PRO A 127 21.56 2.02 18.36
CA PRO A 127 21.34 3.36 17.83
C PRO A 127 22.46 3.88 16.92
N ILE A 128 23.72 3.47 17.19
CA ILE A 128 24.87 3.91 16.39
C ILE A 128 24.78 3.32 14.98
N THR A 129 24.49 2.02 14.87
CA THR A 129 24.32 1.35 13.58
C THR A 129 23.08 1.88 12.85
N ALA A 130 21.98 2.19 13.56
CA ALA A 130 20.79 2.82 12.99
C ALA A 130 21.12 4.17 12.32
N SER A 131 21.88 5.03 13.02
CA SER A 131 22.30 6.33 12.49
C SER A 131 23.19 6.21 11.25
N ALA A 132 24.17 5.31 11.29
CA ALA A 132 25.07 5.05 10.14
C ALA A 132 24.30 4.52 8.93
N THR A 133 23.42 3.54 9.15
CA THR A 133 22.54 2.99 8.09
C THR A 133 21.67 4.07 7.48
N ARG A 134 21.00 4.92 8.30
CA ARG A 134 20.15 6.01 7.81
C ARG A 134 20.91 6.99 6.89
N LYS A 135 22.16 7.33 7.21
CA LYS A 135 23.00 8.18 6.35
C LYS A 135 23.30 7.54 5.00
N ILE A 136 23.64 6.25 4.98
CA ILE A 136 23.87 5.50 3.74
C ILE A 136 22.59 5.49 2.89
N LEU A 137 21.43 5.20 3.49
CA LEU A 137 20.14 5.15 2.81
C LEU A 137 19.73 6.51 2.25
N GLN A 138 19.96 7.59 2.99
CA GLN A 138 19.71 8.96 2.49
C GLN A 138 20.52 9.27 1.24
N SER A 139 21.80 8.89 1.22
CA SER A 139 22.65 9.10 0.05
C SER A 139 22.21 8.29 -1.16
N GLN A 140 21.82 7.03 -0.97
CA GLN A 140 21.29 6.16 -2.03
C GLN A 140 19.94 6.63 -2.55
N LEU A 141 19.03 7.04 -1.65
CA LEU A 141 17.73 7.58 -2.03
C LEU A 141 17.85 8.85 -2.86
N ALA A 142 18.81 9.74 -2.53
CA ALA A 142 19.07 10.94 -3.33
C ALA A 142 19.51 10.62 -4.75
N GLN A 143 20.26 9.54 -4.96
CA GLN A 143 20.65 9.06 -6.27
C GLN A 143 19.49 8.43 -7.05
N LEU A 144 18.60 7.69 -6.35
CA LEU A 144 17.43 7.04 -6.94
C LEU A 144 16.30 8.05 -7.26
N LYS A 145 16.08 9.05 -6.43
CA LYS A 145 15.10 10.13 -6.69
C LYS A 145 15.45 10.98 -7.93
N ALA A 146 16.66 10.84 -8.46
CA ALA A 146 17.01 11.43 -9.76
C ALA A 146 16.35 10.71 -10.95
N SER A 147 15.84 9.49 -10.79
CA SER A 147 14.99 8.80 -11.77
C SER A 147 13.53 9.16 -11.51
N LYS A 148 13.07 10.28 -12.07
CA LYS A 148 11.69 10.76 -11.95
C LYS A 148 10.73 9.88 -12.74
N GLY A 149 9.55 9.62 -12.19
CA GLY A 149 8.40 9.07 -12.90
C GLY A 149 8.09 7.62 -12.54
N GLY A 150 7.42 7.40 -11.43
CA GLY A 150 6.79 6.13 -11.06
C GLY A 150 5.27 6.26 -10.92
N LEU A 151 4.59 5.13 -10.79
CA LEU A 151 3.15 5.11 -10.48
C LEU A 151 2.88 5.71 -9.10
N ASN A 152 3.83 5.61 -8.18
CA ASN A 152 3.76 6.24 -6.86
C ASN A 152 3.71 7.77 -6.94
N GLU A 153 4.54 8.39 -7.78
CA GLU A 153 4.51 9.84 -7.98
C GLU A 153 3.15 10.29 -8.51
N LEU A 154 2.59 9.57 -9.49
CA LEU A 154 1.25 9.83 -10.01
C LEU A 154 0.17 9.67 -8.92
N ARG A 155 0.27 8.62 -8.10
CA ARG A 155 -0.68 8.36 -7.01
C ARG A 155 -0.61 9.46 -5.93
N SER A 156 0.59 9.92 -5.59
CA SER A 156 0.77 11.05 -4.67
C SER A 156 0.10 12.33 -5.17
N LEU A 157 0.04 12.54 -6.49
CA LEU A 157 -0.72 13.65 -7.07
C LEU A 157 -2.23 13.46 -6.94
N PHE A 158 -2.72 12.23 -7.02
CA PHE A 158 -4.14 11.95 -6.74
C PHE A 158 -4.49 12.22 -5.28
N ASP A 159 -3.62 11.90 -4.33
CA ASP A 159 -3.78 12.25 -2.90
C ASP A 159 -3.89 13.76 -2.68
N LEU A 160 -3.26 14.56 -3.56
CA LEU A 160 -3.35 16.03 -3.57
C LEU A 160 -4.54 16.57 -4.38
N GLY A 161 -5.43 15.69 -4.88
CA GLY A 161 -6.62 16.07 -5.66
C GLY A 161 -6.34 16.41 -7.12
N CYS A 162 -5.19 16.05 -7.67
CA CYS A 162 -4.87 16.25 -9.08
C CYS A 162 -5.42 15.09 -9.92
N TYR A 163 -6.60 15.25 -10.50
CA TYR A 163 -7.29 14.19 -11.26
C TYR A 163 -7.29 14.40 -12.77
N LYS A 164 -6.56 15.40 -13.29
CA LYS A 164 -6.45 15.66 -14.72
C LYS A 164 -5.06 15.30 -15.25
N GLN A 165 -5.04 14.53 -16.32
CA GLN A 165 -3.81 13.96 -16.87
C GLN A 165 -2.77 15.00 -17.30
N ASP A 166 -3.21 16.13 -17.87
CA ASP A 166 -2.33 17.21 -18.31
C ASP A 166 -1.75 18.01 -17.12
N GLU A 167 -2.55 18.18 -16.05
CA GLU A 167 -2.10 18.80 -14.80
C GLU A 167 -1.08 17.92 -14.08
N CYS A 168 -1.35 16.61 -13.96
CA CYS A 168 -0.42 15.65 -13.39
C CYS A 168 0.90 15.60 -14.19
N ALA A 169 0.85 15.59 -15.52
CA ALA A 169 2.06 15.61 -16.35
C ALA A 169 2.93 16.84 -16.06
N LYS A 170 2.32 18.04 -15.91
CA LYS A 170 3.04 19.27 -15.54
C LYS A 170 3.68 19.18 -14.15
N GLN A 171 2.95 18.67 -13.14
CA GLN A 171 3.47 18.52 -11.78
C GLN A 171 4.61 17.49 -11.70
N MET A 172 4.53 16.41 -12.50
CA MET A 172 5.62 15.44 -12.67
C MET A 172 6.79 15.99 -13.51
N LEU A 173 6.79 17.27 -13.88
CA LEU A 173 7.81 17.91 -14.72
C LEU A 173 8.05 17.16 -16.04
N THR A 174 6.99 16.64 -16.66
CA THR A 174 7.02 15.90 -17.90
C THR A 174 5.98 16.42 -18.90
N THR A 175 5.94 15.84 -20.09
CA THR A 175 4.93 16.18 -21.11
C THR A 175 3.81 15.12 -21.12
N LEU A 176 2.62 15.52 -21.56
CA LEU A 176 1.49 14.59 -21.71
C LEU A 176 1.82 13.36 -22.60
N PRO A 177 2.49 13.50 -23.76
CA PRO A 177 2.93 12.35 -24.55
C PRO A 177 3.89 11.43 -23.81
N THR A 178 4.82 12.01 -23.02
CA THR A 178 5.80 11.24 -22.23
C THR A 178 5.10 10.46 -21.13
N LEU A 179 4.17 11.09 -20.38
CA LEU A 179 3.36 10.39 -19.37
C LEU A 179 2.55 9.25 -20.00
N LYS A 180 1.87 9.48 -21.12
CA LYS A 180 1.13 8.42 -21.84
C LYS A 180 2.02 7.25 -22.24
N ARG A 181 3.23 7.53 -22.75
CA ARG A 181 4.21 6.49 -23.11
C ARG A 181 4.67 5.70 -21.90
N PHE A 182 4.97 6.37 -20.80
CA PHE A 182 5.32 5.72 -19.52
C PHE A 182 4.20 4.77 -19.06
N LEU A 183 2.96 5.26 -18.98
CA LEU A 183 1.81 4.45 -18.55
C LEU A 183 1.59 3.23 -19.46
N LYS A 184 1.75 3.40 -20.79
CA LYS A 184 1.68 2.26 -21.73
C LYS A 184 2.78 1.23 -21.46
N LEU A 185 4.01 1.65 -21.20
CA LEU A 185 5.11 0.74 -20.82
C LEU A 185 4.87 0.08 -19.46
N ALA A 186 4.15 0.75 -18.55
CA ALA A 186 3.72 0.23 -17.28
C ALA A 186 2.47 -0.68 -17.37
N TYR A 187 2.00 -1.02 -18.56
CA TYR A 187 0.80 -1.84 -18.79
C TYR A 187 -0.46 -1.27 -18.17
N THR A 188 -0.61 0.05 -18.18
CA THR A 188 -1.76 0.75 -17.60
C THR A 188 -2.10 2.03 -18.39
N THR A 189 -3.16 2.71 -17.99
CA THR A 189 -3.56 4.03 -18.49
C THR A 189 -3.80 4.99 -17.33
N PHE A 190 -3.85 6.30 -17.59
CA PHE A 190 -4.19 7.29 -16.58
C PHE A 190 -5.59 7.03 -15.97
N SER A 191 -6.55 6.69 -16.82
CA SER A 191 -7.92 6.36 -16.38
C SER A 191 -7.96 5.13 -15.48
N ASP A 192 -7.15 4.10 -15.78
CA ASP A 192 -7.06 2.90 -14.95
C ASP A 192 -6.39 3.20 -13.62
N GLU A 193 -5.28 3.95 -13.60
CA GLU A 193 -4.62 4.31 -12.34
C GLU A 193 -5.51 5.17 -11.45
N LEU A 194 -6.22 6.14 -12.02
CA LEU A 194 -7.20 6.94 -11.29
C LEU A 194 -8.37 6.09 -10.79
N LYS A 195 -8.85 5.15 -11.60
CA LYS A 195 -9.88 4.18 -11.20
C LYS A 195 -9.41 3.33 -10.02
N TYR A 196 -8.21 2.73 -10.09
CA TYR A 196 -7.64 1.93 -9.00
C TYR A 196 -7.48 2.76 -7.73
N TYR A 197 -6.95 3.97 -7.85
CA TYR A 197 -6.83 4.88 -6.73
C TYR A 197 -8.19 5.14 -6.05
N ARG A 198 -9.20 5.52 -6.82
CA ARG A 198 -10.55 5.83 -6.32
C ARG A 198 -11.22 4.62 -5.64
N LEU A 199 -11.03 3.44 -6.18
CA LEU A 199 -11.56 2.21 -5.58
C LEU A 199 -10.85 1.84 -4.28
N ASP A 200 -9.52 1.95 -4.24
CA ASP A 200 -8.74 1.69 -3.03
C ASP A 200 -9.16 2.66 -1.90
N GLU A 201 -9.33 3.96 -2.21
CA GLU A 201 -9.79 4.97 -1.26
C GLU A 201 -11.23 4.69 -0.80
N ALA A 202 -12.13 4.34 -1.73
CA ALA A 202 -13.51 4.03 -1.40
C ALA A 202 -13.63 2.79 -0.50
N CYS A 203 -12.88 1.74 -0.78
CA CYS A 203 -12.88 0.52 0.03
C CYS A 203 -12.30 0.79 1.43
N TRP A 204 -11.23 1.59 1.50
CA TRP A 204 -10.67 2.04 2.77
C TRP A 204 -11.69 2.83 3.58
N ALA A 205 -12.33 3.84 2.98
CA ALA A 205 -13.32 4.68 3.64
C ALA A 205 -14.53 3.88 4.11
N ALA A 206 -14.99 2.89 3.33
CA ALA A 206 -16.09 2.02 3.71
C ALA A 206 -15.83 1.26 5.02
N GLN A 207 -14.59 0.85 5.25
CA GLN A 207 -14.20 0.04 6.42
C GLN A 207 -13.80 0.87 7.63
N ASN A 208 -13.20 2.03 7.40
CA ASN A 208 -12.45 2.75 8.44
C ASN A 208 -12.98 4.15 8.75
N THR A 209 -14.01 4.61 8.02
CA THR A 209 -14.61 5.94 8.22
C THR A 209 -16.13 5.90 8.21
N ASP A 210 -16.76 7.00 8.63
CA ASP A 210 -18.20 7.19 8.55
C ASP A 210 -18.62 8.15 7.42
N LEU A 211 -17.69 8.45 6.48
CA LEU A 211 -17.99 9.30 5.33
C LEU A 211 -19.17 8.75 4.51
N SER A 212 -20.13 9.60 4.22
CA SER A 212 -21.22 9.25 3.32
C SER A 212 -20.70 9.05 1.89
N MET A 213 -21.48 8.33 1.08
CA MET A 213 -21.18 8.15 -0.35
C MET A 213 -21.04 9.50 -1.09
N ALA A 214 -21.85 10.51 -0.72
CA ALA A 214 -21.77 11.84 -1.33
C ALA A 214 -20.46 12.56 -0.97
N GLN A 215 -20.09 12.59 0.32
CA GLN A 215 -18.84 13.18 0.78
C GLN A 215 -17.63 12.52 0.11
N LEU A 216 -17.60 11.19 0.08
CA LEU A 216 -16.52 10.44 -0.54
C LEU A 216 -16.44 10.69 -2.06
N SER A 217 -17.60 10.81 -2.74
CA SER A 217 -17.65 11.15 -4.15
C SER A 217 -16.99 12.51 -4.43
N ASP A 218 -17.27 13.50 -3.60
CA ASP A 218 -16.68 14.84 -3.71
C ASP A 218 -15.15 14.80 -3.45
N GLU A 219 -14.70 14.13 -2.39
CA GLU A 219 -13.28 13.98 -2.05
C GLU A 219 -12.49 13.28 -3.17
N LEU A 220 -13.09 12.28 -3.82
CA LEU A 220 -12.47 11.52 -4.92
C LEU A 220 -12.61 12.23 -6.28
N GLY A 221 -13.13 13.44 -6.33
CA GLY A 221 -13.23 14.27 -7.52
C GLY A 221 -14.17 13.70 -8.59
N PHE A 222 -15.31 13.11 -8.19
CA PHE A 222 -16.39 12.78 -9.10
C PHE A 222 -17.27 13.99 -9.32
N GLN A 223 -17.90 14.05 -10.50
CA GLN A 223 -18.87 15.12 -10.81
C GLN A 223 -20.16 14.98 -10.00
N ASP A 224 -20.55 13.76 -9.66
CA ASP A 224 -21.75 13.42 -8.91
C ASP A 224 -21.63 12.04 -8.24
N ALA A 225 -22.45 11.83 -7.18
CA ALA A 225 -22.46 10.58 -6.42
C ALA A 225 -22.95 9.38 -7.27
N ASN A 226 -23.75 9.59 -8.31
CA ASN A 226 -24.20 8.49 -9.17
C ASN A 226 -23.06 7.94 -10.04
N SER A 227 -22.17 8.81 -10.49
CA SER A 227 -20.96 8.41 -11.24
C SER A 227 -20.04 7.56 -10.37
N PHE A 228 -19.83 7.94 -9.10
CA PHE A 228 -19.13 7.11 -8.14
C PHE A 228 -19.84 5.78 -7.89
N ALA A 229 -21.16 5.80 -7.63
CA ALA A 229 -21.94 4.58 -7.35
C ALA A 229 -21.88 3.58 -8.51
N ARG A 230 -21.96 4.05 -9.76
CA ARG A 230 -21.83 3.21 -10.97
C ARG A 230 -20.46 2.57 -11.08
N LEU A 231 -19.40 3.37 -10.88
CA LEU A 231 -18.02 2.85 -10.87
C LEU A 231 -17.84 1.79 -9.81
N PHE A 232 -18.19 2.10 -8.56
CA PHE A 232 -18.01 1.19 -7.43
C PHE A 232 -18.77 -0.13 -7.65
N LYS A 233 -20.06 -0.05 -8.00
CA LYS A 233 -20.87 -1.25 -8.25
C LYS A 233 -20.35 -2.07 -9.43
N GLY A 234 -19.89 -1.42 -10.51
CA GLY A 234 -19.34 -2.10 -11.69
C GLY A 234 -18.07 -2.89 -11.40
N GLU A 235 -17.17 -2.36 -10.56
CA GLU A 235 -15.89 -2.98 -10.25
C GLU A 235 -15.97 -3.94 -9.05
N MET A 236 -16.78 -3.62 -8.04
CA MET A 236 -16.90 -4.41 -6.80
C MET A 236 -18.05 -5.41 -6.80
N GLY A 237 -18.95 -5.37 -7.80
CA GLY A 237 -20.13 -6.23 -7.89
C GLY A 237 -21.24 -5.91 -6.90
N THR A 238 -21.02 -5.03 -5.93
CA THR A 238 -21.94 -4.65 -4.87
C THR A 238 -21.99 -3.13 -4.69
N THR A 239 -23.03 -2.62 -4.02
CA THR A 239 -23.11 -1.18 -3.76
C THR A 239 -22.16 -0.79 -2.61
N PHE A 240 -21.71 0.47 -2.59
CA PHE A 240 -20.85 1.00 -1.54
C PHE A 240 -21.41 0.77 -0.11
N ASN A 241 -22.72 0.96 0.07
CA ASN A 241 -23.37 0.77 1.37
C ASN A 241 -23.45 -0.72 1.77
N GLN A 242 -23.72 -1.61 0.82
CA GLN A 242 -23.68 -3.06 1.07
C GLN A 242 -22.27 -3.52 1.42
N PHE A 243 -21.26 -3.11 0.64
CA PHE A 243 -19.86 -3.41 0.92
C PHE A 243 -19.44 -2.93 2.33
N ARG A 244 -19.85 -1.71 2.71
CA ARG A 244 -19.60 -1.17 4.06
C ARG A 244 -20.23 -2.03 5.15
N SER A 245 -21.48 -2.44 4.97
CA SER A 245 -22.20 -3.27 5.97
C SER A 245 -21.53 -4.64 6.14
N GLU A 246 -21.10 -5.26 5.06
CA GLU A 246 -20.42 -6.58 5.07
C GLU A 246 -19.05 -6.54 5.75
N LYS A 247 -18.38 -5.38 5.72
CA LYS A 247 -17.01 -5.26 6.24
C LYS A 247 -16.93 -4.66 7.65
N LYS A 248 -17.98 -3.98 8.12
CA LYS A 248 -18.08 -3.46 9.49
C LYS A 248 -18.78 -4.44 10.46
N GLY A 249 -19.46 -5.48 9.96
CA GLY A 249 -20.06 -6.56 10.75
C GLY A 249 -19.06 -7.66 11.00
#